data_4327ccfc2b691474e75410bb38fac011
#
_entry.id   4327ccfc2b691474e75410bb38fac011
#
_cell.length_a   1.000
_cell.length_b   1.000
_cell.length_c   1.000
_cell.angle_alpha   90.00
_cell.angle_beta   90.00
_cell.angle_gamma   90.00
#
_symmetry.space_group_name_H-M   'P 1'
#
loop_
_entity.id
_entity.type
_entity.pdbx_description
1 polymer ?
#
loop_
_entity_poly.entity_id
_entity_poly.type
_entity_poly.pdbx_seq_one_letter_code
_entity_poly.pdbx_strand_id
1 'polypeptide(L)'
;MLTQEQTVEIRVLARQGHSIRHIARTLGVSRNTVRRYLRDPSVARYQPREPRPTKLGPFESYLRQRVEQAHPIWLPATVLNREIRAQGYGGGLSLLRAFLATLKPARREAGPAVRFETEPGRQLQADFVVLRRARSPMSAFVATLGYSRMTFVTFVPDESFESVRDSLLLAFDYLGGVPREVLFDNMKTVVLERDAYGDGKHRFHPGLLQLADDLGFRIRLCRPYRAQTKGKVERFNRYFRESFYNPLLTRMKGTGLLLDCAAANRRVRD
;
A
#
# COMPACT_ATOMS: atom_id res chain seq x y z
N MET A 1 -5.14 -5.72 -44.21
CA MET A 1 -5.08 -7.12 -43.75
C MET A 1 -6.49 -7.66 -43.81
N LEU A 2 -6.72 -8.87 -44.30
CA LEU A 2 -8.07 -9.44 -44.32
C LEU A 2 -8.52 -9.80 -42.92
N THR A 3 -9.85 -9.71 -42.69
CA THR A 3 -10.46 -10.22 -41.46
C THR A 3 -10.46 -11.73 -41.46
N GLN A 4 -10.68 -12.36 -40.31
CA GLN A 4 -10.78 -13.82 -40.20
C GLN A 4 -11.99 -14.35 -41.01
N GLU A 5 -13.08 -13.62 -41.03
CA GLU A 5 -14.29 -13.89 -41.82
C GLU A 5 -14.00 -13.90 -43.32
N GLN A 6 -13.38 -12.84 -43.85
CA GLN A 6 -12.97 -12.75 -45.27
C GLN A 6 -12.02 -13.89 -45.68
N THR A 7 -11.17 -14.34 -44.75
CA THR A 7 -10.29 -15.48 -45.02
C THR A 7 -11.06 -16.81 -45.16
N VAL A 8 -12.07 -16.99 -44.30
CA VAL A 8 -12.98 -18.17 -44.40
C VAL A 8 -13.81 -18.11 -45.67
N GLU A 9 -14.36 -16.94 -46.02
CA GLU A 9 -15.16 -16.73 -47.26
C GLU A 9 -14.36 -17.05 -48.53
N ILE A 10 -13.11 -16.62 -48.62
CA ILE A 10 -12.21 -16.99 -49.74
C ILE A 10 -12.15 -18.50 -49.94
N ARG A 11 -12.05 -19.26 -48.87
CA ARG A 11 -11.92 -20.73 -48.91
C ARG A 11 -13.25 -21.40 -49.23
N VAL A 12 -14.35 -20.90 -48.68
CA VAL A 12 -15.68 -21.42 -48.97
C VAL A 12 -16.05 -21.20 -50.42
N LEU A 13 -15.85 -20.00 -50.97
CA LEU A 13 -16.14 -19.68 -52.36
C LEU A 13 -15.20 -20.51 -53.33
N ALA A 14 -13.96 -20.73 -52.98
CA ALA A 14 -13.05 -21.57 -53.75
C ALA A 14 -13.50 -23.05 -53.75
N ARG A 15 -13.96 -23.60 -52.61
CA ARG A 15 -14.54 -24.95 -52.52
C ARG A 15 -15.82 -25.11 -53.30
N GLN A 16 -16.58 -24.05 -53.46
CA GLN A 16 -17.81 -23.99 -54.26
C GLN A 16 -17.50 -23.87 -55.76
N GLY A 17 -16.21 -23.88 -56.19
CA GLY A 17 -15.82 -23.83 -57.57
C GLY A 17 -15.75 -22.44 -58.21
N HIS A 18 -15.90 -21.37 -57.42
CA HIS A 18 -15.83 -20.01 -57.96
C HIS A 18 -14.39 -19.65 -58.37
N SER A 19 -14.28 -18.94 -59.52
CA SER A 19 -12.98 -18.52 -60.03
C SER A 19 -12.31 -17.45 -59.13
N ILE A 20 -10.97 -17.39 -59.16
CA ILE A 20 -10.19 -16.38 -58.44
C ILE A 20 -10.62 -14.95 -58.79
N ARG A 21 -11.02 -14.72 -60.05
CA ARG A 21 -11.58 -13.43 -60.50
C ARG A 21 -12.92 -13.10 -59.84
N HIS A 22 -13.77 -14.09 -59.70
CA HIS A 22 -15.08 -13.94 -59.07
C HIS A 22 -14.90 -13.64 -57.57
N ILE A 23 -14.11 -14.46 -56.85
CA ILE A 23 -13.84 -14.27 -55.42
C ILE A 23 -13.22 -12.90 -55.14
N ALA A 24 -12.24 -12.48 -55.97
CA ALA A 24 -11.60 -11.17 -55.82
C ALA A 24 -12.59 -10.01 -55.96
N ARG A 25 -13.53 -10.12 -56.91
CA ARG A 25 -14.57 -9.10 -57.15
C ARG A 25 -15.58 -9.07 -56.01
N THR A 26 -16.09 -10.23 -55.61
CA THR A 26 -17.09 -10.38 -54.55
C THR A 26 -16.62 -9.83 -53.21
N LEU A 27 -15.36 -10.11 -52.85
CA LEU A 27 -14.80 -9.71 -51.57
C LEU A 27 -14.05 -8.36 -51.59
N GLY A 28 -13.98 -7.70 -52.76
CA GLY A 28 -13.27 -6.41 -52.90
C GLY A 28 -11.78 -6.51 -52.66
N VAL A 29 -11.12 -7.65 -52.93
CA VAL A 29 -9.72 -7.91 -52.67
C VAL A 29 -8.93 -8.18 -53.96
N SER A 30 -7.60 -8.00 -53.94
CA SER A 30 -6.80 -8.29 -55.13
C SER A 30 -6.74 -9.81 -55.43
N ARG A 31 -6.67 -10.17 -56.71
CA ARG A 31 -6.49 -11.58 -57.17
C ARG A 31 -5.23 -12.20 -56.54
N ASN A 32 -4.18 -11.44 -56.34
CA ASN A 32 -2.97 -11.93 -55.69
C ASN A 32 -3.20 -12.22 -54.19
N THR A 33 -4.03 -11.42 -53.52
CA THR A 33 -4.44 -11.72 -52.14
C THR A 33 -5.21 -13.04 -52.07
N VAL A 34 -6.19 -13.26 -52.97
CA VAL A 34 -6.92 -14.55 -53.03
C VAL A 34 -5.98 -15.72 -53.24
N ARG A 35 -5.08 -15.66 -54.24
CA ARG A 35 -4.10 -16.70 -54.51
C ARG A 35 -3.22 -17.00 -53.28
N ARG A 36 -2.74 -15.97 -52.61
CA ARG A 36 -1.91 -16.07 -51.38
C ARG A 36 -2.62 -16.82 -50.28
N TYR A 37 -3.88 -16.48 -50.00
CA TYR A 37 -4.65 -17.13 -48.93
C TYR A 37 -5.16 -18.53 -49.31
N LEU A 38 -5.26 -18.87 -50.57
CA LEU A 38 -5.53 -20.23 -51.01
C LEU A 38 -4.30 -21.12 -50.98
N ARG A 39 -3.10 -20.57 -51.24
CA ARG A 39 -1.84 -21.29 -51.22
C ARG A 39 -1.35 -21.61 -49.80
N ASP A 40 -1.48 -20.66 -48.89
CA ASP A 40 -0.99 -20.80 -47.51
C ASP A 40 -2.10 -20.49 -46.51
N PRO A 41 -2.66 -21.51 -45.84
CA PRO A 41 -3.63 -21.32 -44.77
C PRO A 41 -3.10 -20.64 -43.54
N SER A 42 -1.80 -20.55 -43.32
CA SER A 42 -1.16 -20.01 -42.13
C SER A 42 -0.90 -18.49 -42.20
N VAL A 43 -1.06 -17.87 -43.38
CA VAL A 43 -0.73 -16.45 -43.66
C VAL A 43 -1.57 -15.46 -42.85
N ALA A 44 -2.64 -15.89 -42.21
CA ALA A 44 -3.59 -15.00 -41.51
C ALA A 44 -3.22 -14.65 -40.07
N ARG A 45 -2.12 -15.11 -39.53
CA ARG A 45 -1.74 -14.79 -38.15
C ARG A 45 -0.89 -13.53 -38.08
N TYR A 46 -1.35 -12.58 -37.24
CA TYR A 46 -0.57 -11.43 -36.83
C TYR A 46 0.73 -11.94 -36.18
N GLN A 47 1.87 -11.62 -36.74
CA GLN A 47 3.14 -11.89 -36.09
C GLN A 47 3.32 -10.88 -34.94
N PRO A 48 3.53 -11.34 -33.70
CA PRO A 48 3.81 -10.44 -32.59
C PRO A 48 5.02 -9.56 -32.98
N ARG A 49 4.89 -8.24 -32.73
CA ARG A 49 6.04 -7.35 -32.89
C ARG A 49 7.12 -7.75 -31.89
N GLU A 50 8.36 -7.65 -32.28
CA GLU A 50 9.48 -7.72 -31.32
C GLU A 50 9.26 -6.76 -30.17
N PRO A 51 9.45 -7.18 -28.91
CA PRO A 51 9.30 -6.32 -27.75
C PRO A 51 10.24 -5.12 -27.87
N ARG A 52 9.68 -3.91 -27.87
CA ARG A 52 10.49 -2.68 -27.84
C ARG A 52 11.14 -2.55 -26.46
N PRO A 53 12.39 -2.03 -26.39
CA PRO A 53 13.01 -1.74 -25.10
C PRO A 53 12.13 -0.81 -24.28
N THR A 54 11.81 -1.20 -23.04
CA THR A 54 10.97 -0.41 -22.17
C THR A 54 11.80 0.63 -21.41
N LYS A 55 11.19 1.75 -21.01
CA LYS A 55 11.86 2.73 -20.12
C LYS A 55 12.28 2.11 -18.78
N LEU A 56 11.71 0.97 -18.42
CA LEU A 56 12.03 0.25 -17.18
C LEU A 56 13.24 -0.67 -17.32
N GLY A 57 13.57 -1.13 -18.52
CA GLY A 57 14.64 -2.11 -18.77
C GLY A 57 15.95 -1.83 -18.05
N PRO A 58 16.51 -0.61 -18.09
CA PRO A 58 17.75 -0.27 -17.38
C PRO A 58 17.67 -0.43 -15.85
N PHE A 59 16.45 -0.42 -15.26
CA PHE A 59 16.23 -0.48 -13.82
C PHE A 59 15.78 -1.86 -13.33
N GLU A 60 15.53 -2.83 -14.22
CA GLU A 60 15.02 -4.15 -13.84
C GLU A 60 15.98 -4.94 -12.95
N SER A 61 17.28 -4.89 -13.22
CA SER A 61 18.29 -5.54 -12.38
C SER A 61 18.33 -4.98 -10.97
N TYR A 62 18.32 -3.65 -10.85
CA TYR A 62 18.22 -2.97 -9.56
C TYR A 62 16.95 -3.36 -8.81
N LEU A 63 15.80 -3.37 -9.48
CA LEU A 63 14.52 -3.73 -8.85
C LEU A 63 14.49 -5.16 -8.35
N ARG A 64 15.02 -6.13 -9.12
CA ARG A 64 15.15 -7.54 -8.68
C ARG A 64 16.05 -7.65 -7.45
N GLN A 65 17.23 -7.07 -7.51
CA GLN A 65 18.16 -7.07 -6.38
C GLN A 65 17.56 -6.40 -5.15
N ARG A 66 16.87 -5.26 -5.32
CA ARG A 66 16.25 -4.51 -4.23
C ARG A 66 15.10 -5.27 -3.56
N VAL A 67 14.29 -5.99 -4.34
CA VAL A 67 13.24 -6.88 -3.82
C VAL A 67 13.84 -8.06 -3.06
N GLU A 68 14.88 -8.67 -3.58
CA GLU A 68 15.59 -9.78 -2.95
C GLU A 68 16.27 -9.36 -1.63
N GLN A 69 16.97 -8.23 -1.61
CA GLN A 69 17.56 -7.67 -0.38
C GLN A 69 16.52 -7.37 0.70
N ALA A 70 15.32 -6.96 0.29
CA ALA A 70 14.23 -6.68 1.22
C ALA A 70 13.58 -7.96 1.78
N HIS A 71 13.74 -9.11 1.13
CA HIS A 71 13.09 -10.35 1.54
C HIS A 71 13.30 -10.65 3.04
N PRO A 72 12.28 -11.08 3.80
CA PRO A 72 10.91 -11.46 3.37
C PRO A 72 9.93 -10.27 3.24
N ILE A 73 10.39 -9.03 3.34
CA ILE A 73 9.58 -7.82 3.32
C ILE A 73 9.29 -7.42 1.87
N TRP A 74 7.99 -7.24 1.52
CA TRP A 74 7.60 -6.72 0.23
C TRP A 74 7.54 -5.19 0.24
N LEU A 75 8.30 -4.53 -0.65
CA LEU A 75 8.27 -3.08 -0.80
C LEU A 75 7.15 -2.64 -1.75
N PRO A 76 6.37 -1.59 -1.41
CA PRO A 76 5.36 -1.03 -2.30
C PRO A 76 5.95 -0.47 -3.60
N ALA A 77 5.19 -0.55 -4.69
CA ALA A 77 5.60 0.00 -5.99
C ALA A 77 5.88 1.52 -5.93
N THR A 78 5.20 2.25 -5.04
CA THR A 78 5.43 3.69 -4.84
C THR A 78 6.79 4.00 -4.24
N VAL A 79 7.29 3.15 -3.35
CA VAL A 79 8.64 3.26 -2.76
C VAL A 79 9.69 2.98 -3.81
N LEU A 80 9.56 1.85 -4.52
CA LEU A 80 10.48 1.47 -5.58
C LEU A 80 10.49 2.48 -6.74
N ASN A 81 9.31 3.06 -7.07
CA ASN A 81 9.23 4.14 -8.07
C ASN A 81 10.00 5.39 -7.63
N ARG A 82 9.94 5.78 -6.36
CA ARG A 82 10.71 6.90 -5.81
C ARG A 82 12.22 6.62 -5.90
N GLU A 83 12.63 5.40 -5.58
CA GLU A 83 14.03 4.98 -5.64
C GLU A 83 14.59 5.05 -7.08
N ILE A 84 13.87 4.49 -8.07
CA ILE A 84 14.35 4.51 -9.47
C ILE A 84 14.19 5.88 -10.13
N ARG A 85 13.22 6.72 -9.70
CA ARG A 85 13.12 8.12 -10.16
C ARG A 85 14.33 8.94 -9.74
N ALA A 86 14.85 8.74 -8.54
CA ALA A 86 16.10 9.35 -8.08
C ALA A 86 17.31 8.92 -8.93
N GLN A 87 17.21 7.80 -9.64
CA GLN A 87 18.21 7.26 -10.57
C GLN A 87 17.92 7.64 -12.04
N GLY A 88 16.93 8.52 -12.30
CA GLY A 88 16.61 9.00 -13.65
C GLY A 88 15.44 8.30 -14.37
N TYR A 89 14.64 7.47 -13.69
CA TYR A 89 13.48 6.83 -14.32
C TYR A 89 12.40 7.85 -14.69
N GLY A 90 12.15 8.01 -16.00
CA GLY A 90 11.08 8.88 -16.54
C GLY A 90 9.82 8.14 -17.00
N GLY A 91 9.63 6.89 -16.58
CA GLY A 91 8.46 6.09 -16.97
C GLY A 91 7.28 6.19 -15.99
N GLY A 92 6.15 5.55 -16.35
CA GLY A 92 4.92 5.52 -15.54
C GLY A 92 4.95 4.45 -14.45
N LEU A 93 4.23 4.72 -13.35
CA LEU A 93 4.05 3.77 -12.23
C LEU A 93 3.34 2.48 -12.66
N SER A 94 2.47 2.53 -13.69
CA SER A 94 1.75 1.36 -14.20
C SER A 94 2.68 0.31 -14.79
N LEU A 95 3.73 0.73 -15.53
CA LEU A 95 4.73 -0.16 -16.09
C LEU A 95 5.52 -0.86 -14.96
N LEU A 96 5.92 -0.11 -13.95
CA LEU A 96 6.58 -0.65 -12.76
C LEU A 96 5.69 -1.66 -12.01
N ARG A 97 4.39 -1.34 -11.83
CA ARG A 97 3.43 -2.27 -11.18
C ARG A 97 3.27 -3.57 -11.95
N ALA A 98 3.20 -3.49 -13.28
CA ALA A 98 3.12 -4.68 -14.13
C ALA A 98 4.38 -5.57 -13.98
N PHE A 99 5.56 -4.98 -13.98
CA PHE A 99 6.81 -5.69 -13.73
C PHE A 99 6.87 -6.33 -12.33
N LEU A 100 6.53 -5.56 -11.28
CA LEU A 100 6.55 -6.06 -9.91
C LEU A 100 5.49 -7.16 -9.66
N ALA A 101 4.40 -7.17 -10.41
CA ALA A 101 3.41 -8.25 -10.35
C ALA A 101 4.00 -9.60 -10.75
N THR A 102 4.98 -9.63 -11.67
CA THR A 102 5.68 -10.85 -12.07
C THR A 102 6.61 -11.42 -10.99
N LEU A 103 7.03 -10.55 -10.05
CA LEU A 103 7.92 -10.91 -8.95
C LEU A 103 7.18 -11.25 -7.65
N LYS A 104 5.88 -10.97 -7.59
CA LYS A 104 5.10 -11.06 -6.35
C LYS A 104 4.49 -12.46 -6.17
N PRO A 105 4.66 -13.11 -5.00
CA PRO A 105 3.92 -14.34 -4.67
C PRO A 105 2.41 -14.09 -4.60
N ALA A 106 1.60 -15.10 -4.89
CA ALA A 106 0.14 -15.04 -4.92
C ALA A 106 -0.46 -14.53 -3.59
N ARG A 107 -1.44 -13.60 -3.67
CA ARG A 107 -2.02 -12.90 -2.51
C ARG A 107 -3.39 -13.50 -2.13
N ARG A 108 -3.65 -13.61 -0.82
CA ARG A 108 -5.01 -13.88 -0.29
C ARG A 108 -5.88 -12.61 -0.36
N GLU A 109 -7.15 -12.75 -0.73
CA GLU A 109 -8.10 -11.64 -0.81
C GLU A 109 -8.49 -11.09 0.56
N ALA A 110 -8.61 -9.76 0.66
CA ALA A 110 -9.04 -9.06 1.87
C ALA A 110 -10.52 -8.65 1.76
N GLY A 111 -11.29 -8.89 2.83
CA GLY A 111 -12.71 -8.55 2.92
C GLY A 111 -13.03 -7.03 2.91
N PRO A 112 -14.32 -6.64 2.80
CA PRO A 112 -14.77 -5.25 2.68
C PRO A 112 -14.49 -4.42 3.94
N ALA A 113 -14.09 -3.14 3.76
CA ALA A 113 -13.79 -2.20 4.84
C ALA A 113 -14.96 -1.20 5.04
N VAL A 114 -15.45 -1.09 6.28
CA VAL A 114 -16.47 -0.09 6.66
C VAL A 114 -15.79 1.24 7.03
N ARG A 115 -16.31 2.37 6.52
CA ARG A 115 -15.76 3.71 6.80
C ARG A 115 -16.54 4.39 7.92
N PHE A 116 -15.81 4.95 8.88
CA PHE A 116 -16.33 5.80 9.96
C PHE A 116 -15.86 7.24 9.75
N GLU A 117 -16.76 8.21 9.74
CA GLU A 117 -16.44 9.63 9.66
C GLU A 117 -16.74 10.32 11.02
N THR A 118 -15.92 11.31 11.38
CA THR A 118 -16.07 12.13 12.59
C THR A 118 -15.99 13.61 12.21
N GLU A 119 -16.60 14.48 13.01
CA GLU A 119 -16.49 15.94 12.84
C GLU A 119 -15.04 16.43 13.06
N PRO A 120 -14.68 17.61 12.51
CA PRO A 120 -13.38 18.23 12.77
C PRO A 120 -13.14 18.42 14.28
N GLY A 121 -11.89 18.14 14.72
CA GLY A 121 -11.48 18.30 16.12
C GLY A 121 -12.16 17.37 17.13
N ARG A 122 -13.05 16.47 16.67
CA ARG A 122 -13.79 15.59 17.58
C ARG A 122 -12.96 14.46 18.14
N GLN A 123 -12.28 13.70 17.28
CA GLN A 123 -11.63 12.46 17.70
C GLN A 123 -10.22 12.31 17.16
N LEU A 124 -9.28 11.95 18.02
CA LEU A 124 -7.98 11.41 17.70
C LEU A 124 -7.98 9.90 17.99
N GLN A 125 -7.41 9.12 17.12
CA GLN A 125 -7.17 7.68 17.34
C GLN A 125 -5.69 7.47 17.63
N ALA A 126 -5.37 6.95 18.81
CA ALA A 126 -4.01 6.68 19.25
C ALA A 126 -3.72 5.17 19.34
N ASP A 127 -2.55 4.75 18.85
CA ASP A 127 -2.12 3.36 18.81
C ASP A 127 -0.61 3.22 18.89
N PHE A 128 -0.14 2.06 19.35
CA PHE A 128 1.24 1.65 19.19
C PHE A 128 1.43 0.64 18.06
N VAL A 129 2.51 0.80 17.33
CA VAL A 129 2.99 -0.17 16.35
C VAL A 129 4.31 -0.74 16.86
N VAL A 130 4.30 -1.95 17.38
CA VAL A 130 5.53 -2.63 17.77
C VAL A 130 6.35 -2.93 16.52
N LEU A 131 7.54 -2.38 16.44
CA LEU A 131 8.44 -2.50 15.31
C LEU A 131 9.58 -3.47 15.58
N ARG A 132 10.12 -3.45 16.78
CA ARG A 132 11.19 -4.34 17.21
C ARG A 132 11.00 -4.70 18.69
N ARG A 133 11.13 -5.99 18.99
CA ARG A 133 11.14 -6.54 20.36
C ARG A 133 12.55 -6.98 20.71
N ALA A 134 12.75 -7.40 21.96
CA ALA A 134 14.02 -7.87 22.48
C ALA A 134 15.11 -6.79 22.51
N ARG A 135 16.30 -7.08 21.97
CA ARG A 135 17.45 -6.16 22.07
C ARG A 135 17.16 -4.82 21.36
N SER A 136 17.23 -3.70 22.11
CA SER A 136 16.85 -2.35 21.67
C SER A 136 15.42 -2.28 21.16
N PRO A 137 14.39 -2.45 22.03
CA PRO A 137 13.00 -2.40 21.63
C PRO A 137 12.65 -1.05 21.01
N MET A 138 11.67 -1.07 20.10
CA MET A 138 11.21 0.13 19.43
C MET A 138 9.75 -0.04 19.05
N SER A 139 8.92 0.89 19.47
CA SER A 139 7.54 1.04 19.06
C SER A 139 7.35 2.41 18.42
N ALA A 140 6.37 2.55 17.52
CA ALA A 140 5.94 3.83 17.02
C ALA A 140 4.57 4.16 17.65
N PHE A 141 4.46 5.30 18.30
CA PHE A 141 3.19 5.88 18.68
C PHE A 141 2.61 6.59 17.45
N VAL A 142 1.37 6.28 17.13
CA VAL A 142 0.66 6.82 15.96
C VAL A 142 -0.62 7.47 16.43
N ALA A 143 -0.79 8.76 16.14
CA ALA A 143 -1.96 9.54 16.48
C ALA A 143 -2.61 10.11 15.21
N THR A 144 -3.83 9.69 14.87
CA THR A 144 -4.52 10.06 13.62
C THR A 144 -5.84 10.77 13.92
N LEU A 145 -6.02 11.97 13.36
CA LEU A 145 -7.29 12.69 13.43
C LEU A 145 -8.38 11.98 12.63
N GLY A 146 -9.55 11.88 13.24
CA GLY A 146 -10.67 11.16 12.65
C GLY A 146 -11.25 11.80 11.39
N TYR A 147 -11.20 13.12 11.24
CA TYR A 147 -11.70 13.88 10.09
C TYR A 147 -10.63 14.08 9.01
N SER A 148 -9.59 14.87 9.29
CA SER A 148 -8.57 15.27 8.32
C SER A 148 -7.64 14.13 7.90
N ARG A 149 -7.56 13.06 8.68
CA ARG A 149 -6.57 11.98 8.54
C ARG A 149 -5.12 12.43 8.78
N MET A 150 -4.94 13.65 9.23
CA MET A 150 -3.64 14.13 9.63
C MET A 150 -3.09 13.22 10.74
N THR A 151 -1.87 12.77 10.57
CA THR A 151 -1.29 11.75 11.44
C THR A 151 0.07 12.20 11.94
N PHE A 152 0.25 12.10 13.23
CA PHE A 152 1.53 12.26 13.92
C PHE A 152 2.11 10.90 14.22
N VAL A 153 3.44 10.77 14.10
CA VAL A 153 4.18 9.55 14.45
C VAL A 153 5.41 9.93 15.25
N THR A 154 5.66 9.22 16.33
CA THR A 154 6.91 9.31 17.09
C THR A 154 7.39 7.91 17.51
N PHE A 155 8.69 7.70 17.48
CA PHE A 155 9.31 6.43 17.90
C PHE A 155 9.71 6.51 19.37
N VAL A 156 9.38 5.48 20.11
CA VAL A 156 9.60 5.35 21.54
C VAL A 156 10.24 4.00 21.87
N PRO A 157 11.01 3.90 22.96
CA PRO A 157 11.69 2.66 23.33
C PRO A 157 10.72 1.63 23.92
N ASP A 158 9.60 2.05 24.47
CA ASP A 158 8.63 1.21 25.16
C ASP A 158 7.20 1.73 24.99
N GLU A 159 6.24 1.01 25.55
CA GLU A 159 4.82 1.37 25.58
C GLU A 159 4.37 1.76 26.99
N SER A 160 5.26 2.37 27.80
CA SER A 160 4.96 2.87 29.15
C SER A 160 3.94 4.01 29.13
N PHE A 161 3.39 4.34 30.31
CA PHE A 161 2.50 5.50 30.43
C PHE A 161 3.25 6.81 30.10
N GLU A 162 4.49 6.92 30.50
CA GLU A 162 5.37 8.06 30.20
C GLU A 162 5.49 8.25 28.67
N SER A 163 5.75 7.18 27.94
CA SER A 163 5.80 7.19 26.49
C SER A 163 4.46 7.61 25.86
N VAL A 164 3.31 7.18 26.42
CA VAL A 164 1.98 7.61 25.97
C VAL A 164 1.79 9.11 26.23
N ARG A 165 2.06 9.56 27.46
CA ARG A 165 1.93 10.98 27.85
C ARG A 165 2.74 11.89 26.95
N ASP A 166 4.02 11.64 26.83
CA ASP A 166 4.95 12.49 26.09
C ASP A 166 4.61 12.49 24.59
N SER A 167 4.24 11.34 24.05
CA SER A 167 3.78 11.22 22.66
C SER A 167 2.47 11.96 22.40
N LEU A 168 1.51 11.96 23.34
CA LEU A 168 0.26 12.73 23.21
C LEU A 168 0.53 14.22 23.21
N LEU A 169 1.39 14.72 24.13
CA LEU A 169 1.74 16.13 24.18
C LEU A 169 2.39 16.60 22.87
N LEU A 170 3.33 15.83 22.35
CA LEU A 170 3.96 16.10 21.04
C LEU A 170 2.94 16.04 19.89
N ALA A 171 1.98 15.11 19.95
CA ALA A 171 0.95 14.98 18.92
C ALA A 171 0.00 16.20 18.95
N PHE A 172 -0.41 16.67 20.13
CA PHE A 172 -1.29 17.84 20.27
C PHE A 172 -0.60 19.12 19.79
N ASP A 173 0.70 19.28 20.10
CA ASP A 173 1.50 20.40 19.59
C ASP A 173 1.58 20.35 18.05
N TYR A 174 1.94 19.21 17.46
CA TYR A 174 2.04 19.02 16.02
C TYR A 174 0.70 19.23 15.29
N LEU A 175 -0.42 18.80 15.89
CA LEU A 175 -1.76 18.89 15.30
C LEU A 175 -2.41 20.26 15.52
N GLY A 176 -1.78 21.14 16.32
CA GLY A 176 -2.24 22.49 16.59
C GLY A 176 -3.38 22.56 17.61
N GLY A 177 -3.54 21.54 18.45
CA GLY A 177 -4.54 21.56 19.52
C GLY A 177 -4.95 20.19 20.04
N VAL A 178 -5.79 20.21 21.09
CA VAL A 178 -6.31 19.04 21.78
C VAL A 178 -7.69 18.67 21.22
N PRO A 179 -7.92 17.41 20.77
CA PRO A 179 -9.22 16.96 20.30
C PRO A 179 -10.20 16.78 21.47
N ARG A 180 -11.51 16.76 21.18
CA ARG A 180 -12.54 16.54 22.23
C ARG A 180 -12.43 15.16 22.88
N GLU A 181 -11.99 14.15 22.14
CA GLU A 181 -11.79 12.77 22.64
C GLU A 181 -10.61 12.09 22.01
N VAL A 182 -9.93 11.24 22.78
CA VAL A 182 -8.85 10.36 22.32
C VAL A 182 -9.31 8.92 22.46
N LEU A 183 -9.34 8.20 21.33
CA LEU A 183 -9.72 6.80 21.25
C LEU A 183 -8.47 5.92 21.31
N PHE A 184 -8.38 5.12 22.36
CA PHE A 184 -7.31 4.16 22.57
C PHE A 184 -7.76 2.72 22.32
N ASP A 185 -6.80 1.85 22.04
CA ASP A 185 -7.00 0.41 22.18
C ASP A 185 -6.95 -0.02 23.65
N ASN A 186 -7.24 -1.31 23.91
CA ASN A 186 -7.18 -1.88 25.24
C ASN A 186 -5.74 -2.15 25.71
N MET A 187 -4.87 -1.16 25.66
CA MET A 187 -3.51 -1.29 26.17
C MET A 187 -3.50 -1.12 27.70
N LYS A 188 -2.74 -1.97 28.38
CA LYS A 188 -2.66 -1.98 29.87
C LYS A 188 -2.13 -0.66 30.46
N THR A 189 -1.37 0.09 29.71
CA THR A 189 -0.85 1.43 30.07
C THR A 189 -1.92 2.52 30.05
N VAL A 190 -3.07 2.26 29.42
CA VAL A 190 -4.22 3.17 29.35
C VAL A 190 -5.34 2.70 30.24
N VAL A 191 -5.75 1.43 30.12
CA VAL A 191 -6.84 0.83 30.90
C VAL A 191 -6.31 -0.29 31.79
N LEU A 192 -6.41 -0.10 33.10
CA LEU A 192 -5.98 -1.07 34.09
C LEU A 192 -6.99 -2.21 34.22
N GLU A 193 -8.29 -1.88 34.19
CA GLU A 193 -9.36 -2.86 34.31
C GLU A 193 -10.61 -2.38 33.54
N ARG A 194 -11.14 -3.26 32.70
CA ARG A 194 -12.37 -3.00 31.96
C ARG A 194 -13.58 -3.27 32.82
N ASP A 195 -14.59 -2.39 32.67
CA ASP A 195 -15.89 -2.54 33.33
C ASP A 195 -15.78 -2.72 34.85
N ALA A 196 -14.70 -2.21 35.46
CA ALA A 196 -14.40 -2.31 36.88
C ALA A 196 -15.50 -1.77 37.78
N TYR A 197 -16.27 -0.79 37.28
CA TYR A 197 -17.33 -0.11 38.03
C TYR A 197 -18.71 -0.25 37.34
N GLY A 198 -18.88 -1.27 36.51
CA GLY A 198 -20.07 -1.54 35.71
C GLY A 198 -19.85 -1.31 34.21
N ASP A 199 -20.84 -1.71 33.39
CA ASP A 199 -20.74 -1.65 31.93
C ASP A 199 -20.33 -0.26 31.41
N GLY A 200 -19.24 -0.21 30.65
CA GLY A 200 -18.67 1.02 30.11
C GLY A 200 -17.90 1.89 31.11
N LYS A 201 -17.81 1.50 32.40
CA LYS A 201 -17.08 2.22 33.45
C LYS A 201 -15.74 1.53 33.76
N HIS A 202 -14.71 1.97 33.08
CA HIS A 202 -13.39 1.36 33.14
C HIS A 202 -12.50 2.02 34.19
N ARG A 203 -11.55 1.26 34.75
CA ARG A 203 -10.47 1.78 35.57
C ARG A 203 -9.29 2.15 34.69
N PHE A 204 -9.10 3.45 34.49
CA PHE A 204 -7.98 3.99 33.71
C PHE A 204 -6.73 4.20 34.57
N HIS A 205 -5.58 4.35 33.89
CA HIS A 205 -4.35 4.77 34.54
C HIS A 205 -4.53 6.17 35.17
N PRO A 206 -4.20 6.37 36.47
CA PRO A 206 -4.44 7.65 37.16
C PRO A 206 -3.79 8.85 36.46
N GLY A 207 -2.55 8.70 36.00
CA GLY A 207 -1.86 9.77 35.25
C GLY A 207 -2.53 10.12 33.93
N LEU A 208 -3.23 9.17 33.26
CA LEU A 208 -3.99 9.48 32.05
C LEU A 208 -5.28 10.24 32.38
N LEU A 209 -5.93 9.91 33.49
CA LEU A 209 -7.09 10.66 33.97
C LEU A 209 -6.71 12.11 34.27
N GLN A 210 -5.60 12.32 34.97
CA GLN A 210 -5.08 13.65 35.27
C GLN A 210 -4.74 14.42 33.98
N LEU A 211 -4.02 13.81 33.04
CA LEU A 211 -3.68 14.43 31.78
C LEU A 211 -4.94 14.80 30.96
N ALA A 212 -5.96 13.96 31.00
CA ALA A 212 -7.21 14.20 30.30
C ALA A 212 -8.00 15.37 30.91
N ASP A 213 -7.98 15.50 32.25
CA ASP A 213 -8.59 16.61 32.97
C ASP A 213 -7.85 17.93 32.70
N ASP A 214 -6.52 17.92 32.83
CA ASP A 214 -5.64 19.08 32.60
C ASP A 214 -5.78 19.67 31.20
N LEU A 215 -5.93 18.80 30.18
CA LEU A 215 -5.99 19.18 28.77
C LEU A 215 -7.43 19.24 28.20
N GLY A 216 -8.43 18.82 28.96
CA GLY A 216 -9.84 18.91 28.59
C GLY A 216 -10.31 17.91 27.52
N PHE A 217 -9.69 16.73 27.40
CA PHE A 217 -10.17 15.71 26.47
C PHE A 217 -10.82 14.52 27.16
N ARG A 218 -11.66 13.78 26.44
CA ARG A 218 -12.31 12.55 26.95
C ARG A 218 -11.56 11.32 26.50
N ILE A 219 -11.31 10.39 27.42
CA ILE A 219 -10.75 9.09 27.13
C ILE A 219 -11.84 8.18 26.57
N ARG A 220 -11.60 7.53 25.43
CA ARG A 220 -12.46 6.52 24.83
C ARG A 220 -11.69 5.23 24.59
N LEU A 221 -12.36 4.08 24.75
CA LEU A 221 -11.79 2.77 24.41
C LEU A 221 -12.50 2.16 23.21
N CYS A 222 -11.75 1.44 22.40
CA CYS A 222 -12.30 0.61 21.35
C CYS A 222 -13.16 -0.50 21.97
N ARG A 223 -14.35 -0.74 21.40
CA ARG A 223 -15.17 -1.88 21.81
C ARG A 223 -14.47 -3.18 21.38
N PRO A 224 -14.46 -4.23 22.24
CA PRO A 224 -13.93 -5.53 21.86
C PRO A 224 -14.62 -6.06 20.61
N TYR A 225 -13.89 -6.80 19.78
CA TYR A 225 -14.38 -7.43 18.54
C TYR A 225 -15.01 -6.52 17.48
N ARG A 226 -14.89 -5.18 17.60
CA ARG A 226 -15.26 -4.22 16.57
C ARG A 226 -14.01 -3.57 15.97
N ALA A 227 -13.24 -4.36 15.22
CA ALA A 227 -12.07 -3.91 14.45
C ALA A 227 -12.39 -2.70 13.52
N GLN A 228 -13.66 -2.54 13.14
CA GLN A 228 -14.14 -1.46 12.28
C GLN A 228 -13.97 -0.05 12.87
N THR A 229 -13.99 0.11 14.20
CA THR A 229 -13.86 1.41 14.87
C THR A 229 -12.46 2.02 14.74
N LYS A 230 -11.43 1.20 14.55
CA LYS A 230 -10.00 1.59 14.46
C LYS A 230 -9.41 1.49 13.05
N GLY A 231 -10.22 1.22 12.03
CA GLY A 231 -9.76 0.98 10.66
C GLY A 231 -8.96 2.12 10.02
N LYS A 232 -9.02 3.33 10.59
CA LYS A 232 -8.25 4.51 10.13
C LYS A 232 -6.77 4.37 10.51
N VAL A 233 -6.51 4.14 11.79
CA VAL A 233 -5.15 3.94 12.32
C VAL A 233 -4.54 2.64 11.79
N GLU A 234 -5.30 1.54 11.75
CA GLU A 234 -4.79 0.27 11.21
C GLU A 234 -4.32 0.37 9.76
N ARG A 235 -5.07 1.13 8.92
CA ARG A 235 -4.68 1.39 7.53
C ARG A 235 -3.42 2.23 7.47
N PHE A 236 -3.32 3.27 8.30
CA PHE A 236 -2.13 4.09 8.40
C PHE A 236 -0.94 3.27 8.92
N ASN A 237 -1.11 2.45 9.97
CA ASN A 237 -0.06 1.61 10.52
C ASN A 237 0.54 0.67 9.47
N ARG A 238 -0.30 0.09 8.60
CA ARG A 238 0.17 -0.72 7.48
C ARG A 238 0.94 0.14 6.47
N TYR A 239 0.39 1.28 6.05
CA TYR A 239 1.07 2.22 5.14
C TYR A 239 2.42 2.67 5.71
N PHE A 240 2.45 3.08 6.98
CA PHE A 240 3.65 3.51 7.69
C PHE A 240 4.72 2.41 7.70
N ARG A 241 4.34 1.20 8.07
CA ARG A 241 5.25 0.05 8.08
C ARG A 241 5.79 -0.28 6.70
N GLU A 242 4.93 -0.36 5.69
CA GLU A 242 5.30 -0.74 4.33
C GLU A 242 6.04 0.38 3.57
N SER A 243 5.68 1.65 3.78
CA SER A 243 6.16 2.78 2.97
C SER A 243 7.27 3.62 3.62
N PHE A 244 7.43 3.53 4.93
CA PHE A 244 8.48 4.25 5.66
C PHE A 244 9.44 3.28 6.38
N TYR A 245 8.94 2.52 7.37
CA TYR A 245 9.80 1.75 8.26
C TYR A 245 10.57 0.63 7.54
N ASN A 246 9.87 -0.23 6.80
CA ASN A 246 10.49 -1.34 6.08
C ASN A 246 11.53 -0.90 5.03
N PRO A 247 11.27 0.12 4.19
CA PRO A 247 12.28 0.68 3.29
C PRO A 247 13.52 1.21 4.04
N LEU A 248 13.30 1.93 5.14
CA LEU A 248 14.40 2.45 5.96
C LEU A 248 15.24 1.31 6.55
N LEU A 249 14.59 0.33 7.20
CA LEU A 249 15.24 -0.83 7.79
C LEU A 249 16.03 -1.63 6.75
N THR A 250 15.47 -1.87 5.57
CA THR A 250 16.12 -2.67 4.53
C THR A 250 17.30 -1.94 3.87
N ARG A 251 17.31 -0.61 3.84
CA ARG A 251 18.51 0.16 3.42
C ARG A 251 19.63 0.08 4.45
N MET A 252 19.29 0.08 5.73
CA MET A 252 20.28 0.01 6.81
C MET A 252 20.83 -1.41 7.04
N LYS A 253 20.16 -2.44 6.57
CA LYS A 253 20.55 -3.85 6.76
C LYS A 253 21.98 -4.16 6.28
N GLY A 254 22.47 -3.43 5.27
CA GLY A 254 23.83 -3.60 4.72
C GLY A 254 24.91 -2.75 5.42
N THR A 255 24.54 -1.84 6.31
CA THR A 255 25.50 -0.90 6.94
C THR A 255 25.97 -1.34 8.33
N GLY A 256 25.40 -2.41 8.89
CA GLY A 256 25.66 -2.86 10.26
C GLY A 256 25.14 -1.91 11.35
N LEU A 257 24.52 -0.79 10.99
CA LEU A 257 23.98 0.19 11.93
C LEU A 257 22.57 -0.21 12.40
N LEU A 258 22.33 -0.06 13.70
CA LEU A 258 21.03 -0.27 14.30
C LEU A 258 20.25 1.06 14.34
N LEU A 259 19.05 1.09 13.75
CA LEU A 259 18.15 2.24 13.84
C LEU A 259 17.70 2.43 15.30
N ASP A 260 18.01 3.56 15.92
CA ASP A 260 17.48 3.97 17.23
C ASP A 260 16.29 4.93 17.09
N CYS A 261 15.57 5.17 18.21
CA CYS A 261 14.41 6.04 18.23
C CYS A 261 14.73 7.48 17.81
N ALA A 262 15.87 8.01 18.19
CA ALA A 262 16.27 9.38 17.87
C ALA A 262 16.52 9.54 16.37
N ALA A 263 17.25 8.61 15.75
CA ALA A 263 17.48 8.61 14.31
C ALA A 263 16.19 8.40 13.51
N ALA A 264 15.29 7.52 13.99
CA ALA A 264 14.00 7.28 13.39
C ALA A 264 13.09 8.52 13.47
N ASN A 265 13.08 9.23 14.61
CA ASN A 265 12.31 10.45 14.81
C ASN A 265 12.79 11.62 13.93
N ARG A 266 14.07 11.72 13.66
CA ARG A 266 14.58 12.70 12.68
C ARG A 266 14.07 12.40 11.27
N ARG A 267 14.07 11.14 10.86
CA ARG A 267 13.71 10.71 9.50
C ARG A 267 12.20 10.72 9.22
N VAL A 268 11.35 10.63 10.24
CA VAL A 268 9.88 10.63 10.04
C VAL A 268 9.33 12.04 9.88
N ARG A 269 10.10 13.07 10.26
CA ARG A 269 9.72 14.49 10.12
C ARG A 269 10.08 15.07 8.74
N ASP A 270 11.06 14.45 8.04
CA ASP A 270 11.45 14.77 6.67
C ASP A 270 10.45 14.15 5.65
#